data_20effef12f8f43089967b987ffc23384
#
_entry.id   20effef12f8f43089967b987ffc23384
#
_cell.length_a   1.000
_cell.length_b   1.000
_cell.length_c   1.000
_cell.angle_alpha   90.00
_cell.angle_beta   90.00
_cell.angle_gamma   90.00
#
_symmetry.space_group_name_H-M   'P 1'
#
loop_
_entity.id
_entity.type
_entity.pdbx_description
1 polymer ?
#
loop_
_entity_poly.entity_id
_entity_poly.type
_entity_poly.pdbx_seq_one_letter_code
_entity_poly.pdbx_strand_id
1 'polypeptide(L)'
;MAILKTEVRSQKSEVRRLKERGNKFIICLLLSAVCCLLSAVVHADRIKDIANFEGVRENQLIGYGLVVGLNGTGDKGIATMQSIANMFQRMGLTVKQNDINAKNAAAVIVTATLPPFPKFGTKIDALVSTIGDATSLQGGTLLLSPLKGPDGNVYALAQGPLSIGGFIGGGGGTTVQKNHPTTGKVPEGVIVEKEIPFILGNGSEIKIFLRRPDFTTVTEMTKKINEALNFEYASPIDPSAIRLKIPQDYENKEVELITFIEGLDVPVDLPARVVINERTGTVVIGDKVRISPVAIAHGGLTIEVKTEFQVSQPPSFAPESAKTVVTPKTDVDVKEQKASLKEVSGITLGEIVRALNALGTTPRDLISILQALKAAGALRAQLEII
;
A
#
# COMPACT_ATOMS: atom_id res chain seq x y z
N MET A 1 -63.64 -57.16 -12.36
CA MET A 1 -63.62 -55.69 -11.99
C MET A 1 -62.69 -55.34 -10.83
N ALA A 2 -62.32 -56.29 -9.98
CA ALA A 2 -61.40 -56.06 -8.83
C ALA A 2 -59.92 -56.01 -9.24
N ILE A 3 -59.48 -56.76 -10.26
CA ILE A 3 -58.07 -56.85 -10.70
C ILE A 3 -57.61 -55.56 -11.37
N LEU A 4 -58.41 -54.87 -12.17
CA LEU A 4 -58.09 -53.58 -12.81
C LEU A 4 -57.94 -52.43 -11.78
N LYS A 5 -58.64 -52.47 -10.62
CA LYS A 5 -58.47 -51.45 -9.58
C LYS A 5 -57.13 -51.55 -8.80
N THR A 6 -56.58 -52.75 -8.68
CA THR A 6 -55.26 -52.98 -8.02
C THR A 6 -54.11 -52.56 -8.89
N GLU A 7 -54.13 -52.79 -10.20
CA GLU A 7 -53.09 -52.33 -11.11
C GLU A 7 -53.00 -50.80 -11.22
N VAL A 8 -54.14 -50.11 -11.33
CA VAL A 8 -54.21 -48.66 -11.35
C VAL A 8 -53.69 -48.02 -10.05
N ARG A 9 -53.88 -48.69 -8.92
CA ARG A 9 -53.38 -48.25 -7.61
C ARG A 9 -51.87 -48.45 -7.48
N SER A 10 -51.35 -49.56 -8.03
CA SER A 10 -49.90 -49.82 -8.11
C SER A 10 -49.16 -48.78 -8.98
N GLN A 11 -49.68 -48.54 -10.19
CA GLN A 11 -49.09 -47.53 -11.08
C GLN A 11 -49.11 -46.10 -10.48
N LYS A 12 -50.20 -45.72 -9.78
CA LYS A 12 -50.26 -44.42 -9.10
C LYS A 12 -49.21 -44.29 -7.98
N SER A 13 -48.92 -45.39 -7.25
CA SER A 13 -47.89 -45.37 -6.19
C SER A 13 -46.47 -45.29 -6.74
N GLU A 14 -46.18 -45.91 -7.89
CA GLU A 14 -44.88 -45.82 -8.56
C GLU A 14 -44.62 -44.41 -9.15
N VAL A 15 -45.63 -43.83 -9.80
CA VAL A 15 -45.52 -42.44 -10.31
C VAL A 15 -45.31 -41.45 -9.16
N ARG A 16 -45.92 -41.67 -8.00
CA ARG A 16 -45.73 -40.83 -6.81
C ARG A 16 -44.32 -40.97 -6.23
N ARG A 17 -43.76 -42.20 -6.18
CA ARG A 17 -42.38 -42.46 -5.76
C ARG A 17 -41.35 -41.89 -6.71
N LEU A 18 -41.59 -41.91 -8.02
CA LEU A 18 -40.73 -41.31 -9.04
C LEU A 18 -40.74 -39.78 -8.93
N LYS A 19 -41.89 -39.18 -8.69
CA LYS A 19 -42.04 -37.74 -8.48
C LYS A 19 -41.35 -37.24 -7.21
N GLU A 20 -41.44 -38.02 -6.10
CA GLU A 20 -40.71 -37.70 -4.85
C GLU A 20 -39.21 -37.90 -4.96
N ARG A 21 -38.73 -38.88 -5.72
CA ARG A 21 -37.28 -39.02 -6.05
C ARG A 21 -36.77 -37.89 -6.94
N GLY A 22 -37.53 -37.47 -7.94
CA GLY A 22 -37.19 -36.32 -8.80
C GLY A 22 -37.11 -35.01 -8.01
N ASN A 23 -38.05 -34.75 -7.11
CA ASN A 23 -38.01 -33.57 -6.25
C ASN A 23 -36.80 -33.56 -5.29
N LYS A 24 -36.48 -34.73 -4.70
CA LYS A 24 -35.27 -34.83 -3.84
C LYS A 24 -33.99 -34.60 -4.62
N PHE A 25 -33.91 -35.07 -5.87
CA PHE A 25 -32.75 -34.86 -6.72
C PHE A 25 -32.60 -33.39 -7.11
N ILE A 26 -33.69 -32.70 -7.45
CA ILE A 26 -33.70 -31.24 -7.73
C ILE A 26 -33.32 -30.43 -6.52
N ILE A 27 -33.81 -30.81 -5.31
CA ILE A 27 -33.42 -30.12 -4.07
C ILE A 27 -31.95 -30.32 -3.72
N CYS A 28 -31.39 -31.51 -3.91
CA CYS A 28 -29.95 -31.76 -3.76
C CYS A 28 -29.13 -30.98 -4.77
N LEU A 29 -29.56 -30.85 -6.01
CA LEU A 29 -28.89 -30.10 -7.06
C LEU A 29 -28.94 -28.59 -6.80
N LEU A 30 -30.08 -28.08 -6.28
CA LEU A 30 -30.20 -26.69 -5.84
C LEU A 30 -29.37 -26.40 -4.59
N LEU A 31 -29.29 -27.30 -3.61
CA LEU A 31 -28.43 -27.16 -2.44
C LEU A 31 -26.94 -27.17 -2.83
N SER A 32 -26.56 -28.04 -3.77
CA SER A 32 -25.21 -28.07 -4.30
C SER A 32 -24.83 -26.78 -5.05
N ALA A 33 -25.75 -26.24 -5.88
CA ALA A 33 -25.57 -24.96 -6.56
C ALA A 33 -25.47 -23.78 -5.59
N VAL A 34 -26.27 -23.75 -4.53
CA VAL A 34 -26.20 -22.73 -3.46
C VAL A 34 -24.90 -22.86 -2.66
N CYS A 35 -24.40 -24.07 -2.42
CA CYS A 35 -23.12 -24.30 -1.75
C CYS A 35 -21.92 -23.82 -2.60
N CYS A 36 -21.99 -23.95 -3.93
CA CYS A 36 -20.97 -23.40 -4.85
C CYS A 36 -21.04 -21.87 -4.97
N LEU A 37 -22.18 -21.23 -4.72
CA LEU A 37 -22.34 -19.77 -4.75
C LEU A 37 -21.87 -19.08 -3.46
N LEU A 38 -21.68 -19.83 -2.38
CA LEU A 38 -21.17 -19.35 -1.08
C LEU A 38 -19.64 -19.41 -0.97
N SER A 39 -18.93 -19.51 -2.08
CA SER A 39 -17.46 -19.29 -2.09
C SER A 39 -17.22 -17.85 -1.65
N ALA A 40 -17.02 -17.65 -0.34
CA ALA A 40 -16.54 -16.39 0.19
C ALA A 40 -15.27 -16.01 -0.58
N VAL A 41 -15.27 -14.88 -1.24
CA VAL A 41 -14.06 -14.32 -1.87
C VAL A 41 -13.10 -14.00 -0.74
N VAL A 42 -12.28 -14.97 -0.38
CA VAL A 42 -11.13 -14.74 0.52
C VAL A 42 -10.18 -13.88 -0.29
N HIS A 43 -10.01 -12.64 0.11
CA HIS A 43 -8.95 -11.80 -0.44
C HIS A 43 -7.64 -12.39 0.07
N ALA A 44 -6.92 -13.04 -0.82
CA ALA A 44 -5.60 -13.57 -0.55
C ALA A 44 -4.60 -12.76 -1.38
N ASP A 45 -3.56 -12.27 -0.71
CA ASP A 45 -2.46 -11.55 -1.34
C ASP A 45 -1.27 -12.49 -1.51
N ARG A 46 -0.51 -12.34 -2.59
CA ARG A 46 0.69 -13.15 -2.80
C ARG A 46 1.79 -12.73 -1.83
N ILE A 47 2.60 -13.70 -1.40
CA ILE A 47 3.71 -13.44 -0.48
C ILE A 47 4.62 -12.31 -0.99
N LYS A 48 4.91 -12.23 -2.29
CA LYS A 48 5.71 -11.15 -2.89
C LYS A 48 5.14 -9.74 -2.69
N ASP A 49 3.82 -9.62 -2.53
CA ASP A 49 3.15 -8.33 -2.40
C ASP A 49 3.14 -7.86 -0.93
N ILE A 50 3.30 -8.79 0.04
CA ILE A 50 3.21 -8.54 1.48
C ILE A 50 4.52 -8.73 2.25
N ALA A 51 5.52 -9.38 1.66
CA ALA A 51 6.78 -9.70 2.31
C ALA A 51 8.00 -9.39 1.43
N ASN A 52 9.17 -9.35 2.05
CA ASN A 52 10.47 -9.24 1.40
C ASN A 52 11.39 -10.35 1.96
N PHE A 53 12.34 -10.81 1.15
CA PHE A 53 13.36 -11.75 1.59
C PHE A 53 14.59 -11.04 2.18
N GLU A 54 15.28 -11.69 3.12
CA GLU A 54 16.50 -11.18 3.72
C GLU A 54 17.52 -10.80 2.63
N GLY A 55 18.11 -9.61 2.76
CA GLY A 55 19.09 -9.09 1.79
C GLY A 55 18.49 -8.34 0.60
N VAL A 56 17.20 -8.48 0.31
CA VAL A 56 16.53 -7.74 -0.76
C VAL A 56 16.17 -6.35 -0.26
N ARG A 57 17.09 -5.39 -0.46
CA ARG A 57 16.89 -3.99 -0.06
C ARG A 57 17.50 -3.03 -1.08
N GLU A 58 16.92 -1.87 -1.17
CA GLU A 58 17.52 -0.73 -1.86
C GLU A 58 18.62 -0.09 -0.98
N ASN A 59 19.65 0.42 -1.62
CA ASN A 59 20.73 1.13 -0.94
C ASN A 59 20.83 2.56 -1.47
N GLN A 60 20.92 3.51 -0.55
CA GLN A 60 21.03 4.91 -0.91
C GLN A 60 22.50 5.27 -1.20
N LEU A 61 22.75 5.89 -2.34
CA LEU A 61 24.05 6.41 -2.71
C LEU A 61 24.02 7.94 -2.66
N ILE A 62 25.12 8.52 -2.23
CA ILE A 62 25.30 9.97 -2.17
C ILE A 62 26.66 10.36 -2.76
N GLY A 63 26.71 11.48 -3.46
CA GLY A 63 27.92 12.03 -4.01
C GLY A 63 27.88 13.54 -4.06
N TYR A 64 29.08 14.13 -4.19
CA TYR A 64 29.27 15.53 -4.50
C TYR A 64 29.57 15.66 -6.00
N GLY A 65 28.91 16.60 -6.66
CA GLY A 65 29.07 16.84 -8.09
C GLY A 65 29.14 18.33 -8.44
N LEU A 66 29.51 18.58 -9.70
CA LEU A 66 29.51 19.91 -10.30
C LEU A 66 28.59 19.87 -11.52
N VAL A 67 27.66 20.79 -11.59
CA VAL A 67 26.83 21.05 -12.78
C VAL A 67 27.39 22.23 -13.52
N VAL A 68 27.54 22.10 -14.83
CA VAL A 68 28.06 23.14 -15.71
C VAL A 68 27.10 23.44 -16.85
N GLY A 69 27.29 24.55 -17.55
CA GLY A 69 26.46 24.95 -18.69
C GLY A 69 25.21 25.75 -18.27
N LEU A 70 25.19 26.28 -17.05
CA LEU A 70 24.09 27.12 -16.57
C LEU A 70 24.14 28.50 -17.23
N ASN A 71 23.00 29.12 -17.48
CA ASN A 71 22.89 30.43 -18.11
C ASN A 71 22.89 31.58 -17.06
N GLY A 72 23.99 31.77 -16.37
CA GLY A 72 24.15 32.81 -15.35
C GLY A 72 23.45 32.55 -14.03
N THR A 73 22.80 31.36 -13.86
CA THR A 73 22.05 30.96 -12.67
C THR A 73 22.88 30.14 -11.67
N GLY A 74 24.19 30.03 -11.92
CA GLY A 74 25.10 29.24 -11.11
C GLY A 74 25.40 29.84 -9.74
N ASP A 75 26.22 29.11 -9.00
CA ASP A 75 26.57 29.35 -7.61
C ASP A 75 27.90 30.18 -7.54
N LYS A 76 27.90 31.20 -6.71
CA LYS A 76 29.09 32.03 -6.46
C LYS A 76 29.89 31.61 -5.23
N GLY A 77 29.49 30.49 -4.59
CA GLY A 77 30.10 30.00 -3.38
C GLY A 77 31.57 29.56 -3.55
N ILE A 78 32.32 29.69 -2.48
CA ILE A 78 33.74 29.31 -2.43
C ILE A 78 33.92 27.82 -2.79
N ALA A 79 33.00 26.96 -2.35
CA ALA A 79 33.04 25.53 -2.63
C ALA A 79 32.98 25.21 -4.13
N THR A 80 32.13 25.92 -4.87
CA THR A 80 32.01 25.77 -6.32
C THR A 80 33.27 26.23 -7.04
N MET A 81 33.79 27.41 -6.67
CA MET A 81 35.05 27.94 -7.26
C MET A 81 36.25 27.01 -6.98
N GLN A 82 36.34 26.47 -5.74
CA GLN A 82 37.40 25.51 -5.40
C GLN A 82 37.27 24.20 -6.18
N SER A 83 36.05 23.72 -6.39
CA SER A 83 35.81 22.51 -7.17
C SER A 83 36.15 22.65 -8.62
N ILE A 84 35.90 23.83 -9.23
CA ILE A 84 36.30 24.15 -10.59
C ILE A 84 37.84 24.26 -10.69
N ALA A 85 38.51 24.93 -9.73
CA ALA A 85 39.93 25.00 -9.67
C ALA A 85 40.60 23.62 -9.58
N ASN A 86 40.10 22.76 -8.71
CA ASN A 86 40.55 21.38 -8.56
C ASN A 86 40.36 20.56 -9.84
N MET A 87 39.24 20.77 -10.54
CA MET A 87 38.94 20.11 -11.82
C MET A 87 39.98 20.56 -12.87
N PHE A 88 40.22 21.86 -13.03
CA PHE A 88 41.22 22.36 -13.97
C PHE A 88 42.62 21.85 -13.65
N GLN A 89 43.01 21.81 -12.37
CA GLN A 89 44.27 21.26 -11.94
C GLN A 89 44.46 19.78 -12.35
N ARG A 90 43.39 18.95 -12.21
CA ARG A 90 43.42 17.56 -12.68
C ARG A 90 43.51 17.42 -14.19
N MET A 91 43.07 18.45 -14.93
CA MET A 91 43.21 18.53 -16.40
C MET A 91 44.54 19.13 -16.84
N GLY A 92 45.46 19.43 -15.89
CA GLY A 92 46.77 20.02 -16.19
C GLY A 92 46.77 21.54 -16.31
N LEU A 93 45.68 22.21 -15.97
CA LEU A 93 45.53 23.66 -16.01
C LEU A 93 45.60 24.26 -14.60
N THR A 94 46.50 25.17 -14.34
CA THR A 94 46.60 25.85 -13.05
C THR A 94 45.90 27.21 -13.15
N VAL A 95 44.72 27.33 -12.52
CA VAL A 95 43.93 28.56 -12.46
C VAL A 95 43.79 28.98 -11.00
N LYS A 96 43.96 30.27 -10.71
CA LYS A 96 43.72 30.78 -9.36
C LYS A 96 42.22 30.86 -9.11
N GLN A 97 41.80 30.49 -7.90
CA GLN A 97 40.40 30.48 -7.51
C GLN A 97 39.70 31.84 -7.75
N ASN A 98 40.39 32.93 -7.51
CA ASN A 98 39.86 34.30 -7.69
C ASN A 98 39.62 34.69 -9.15
N ASP A 99 40.25 33.99 -10.11
CA ASP A 99 40.06 34.22 -11.54
C ASP A 99 38.91 33.43 -12.16
N ILE A 100 38.27 32.58 -11.34
CA ILE A 100 37.16 31.74 -11.77
C ILE A 100 35.83 32.47 -11.61
N ASN A 101 35.08 32.61 -12.69
CA ASN A 101 33.71 33.11 -12.66
C ASN A 101 32.74 31.94 -12.73
N ALA A 102 32.18 31.56 -11.60
CA ALA A 102 31.33 30.36 -11.46
C ALA A 102 29.85 30.56 -11.84
N LYS A 103 29.49 31.69 -12.50
CA LYS A 103 28.07 31.98 -12.86
C LYS A 103 27.38 30.89 -13.68
N ASN A 104 28.15 30.08 -14.40
CA ASN A 104 27.65 29.00 -15.25
C ASN A 104 27.85 27.62 -14.66
N ALA A 105 28.19 27.53 -13.38
CA ALA A 105 28.39 26.26 -12.67
C ALA A 105 27.79 26.30 -11.29
N ALA A 106 27.43 25.14 -10.75
CA ALA A 106 26.87 24.98 -9.40
C ALA A 106 27.40 23.72 -8.74
N ALA A 107 27.73 23.84 -7.45
CA ALA A 107 27.97 22.69 -6.59
C ALA A 107 26.68 22.00 -6.22
N VAL A 108 26.65 20.68 -6.33
CA VAL A 108 25.45 19.89 -6.13
C VAL A 108 25.69 18.65 -5.28
N ILE A 109 24.68 18.23 -4.54
CA ILE A 109 24.56 16.89 -4.01
C ILE A 109 23.83 16.05 -5.05
N VAL A 110 24.37 14.85 -5.29
CA VAL A 110 23.79 13.85 -6.18
C VAL A 110 23.40 12.66 -5.33
N THR A 111 22.15 12.23 -5.41
CA THR A 111 21.64 11.03 -4.76
C THR A 111 21.08 10.06 -5.78
N ALA A 112 21.23 8.77 -5.52
CA ALA A 112 20.65 7.71 -6.33
C ALA A 112 20.24 6.55 -5.45
N THR A 113 19.18 5.86 -5.84
CA THR A 113 18.72 4.64 -5.16
C THR A 113 19.22 3.45 -5.96
N LEU A 114 20.17 2.72 -5.37
CA LEU A 114 20.70 1.49 -5.96
C LEU A 114 19.69 0.36 -5.72
N PRO A 115 19.12 -0.24 -6.78
CA PRO A 115 18.18 -1.32 -6.63
C PRO A 115 18.82 -2.57 -5.99
N PRO A 116 18.05 -3.51 -5.47
CA PRO A 116 18.59 -4.81 -5.07
C PRO A 116 19.20 -5.53 -6.27
N PHE A 117 20.27 -6.28 -6.03
CA PHE A 117 21.01 -7.06 -7.06
C PHE A 117 21.53 -6.24 -8.23
N PRO A 118 22.18 -5.10 -8.00
CA PRO A 118 22.66 -4.26 -9.09
C PRO A 118 23.80 -4.97 -9.79
N LYS A 119 23.77 -5.00 -11.12
CA LYS A 119 24.84 -5.54 -11.94
C LYS A 119 25.74 -4.42 -12.47
N PHE A 120 27.02 -4.75 -12.69
CA PHE A 120 27.95 -3.85 -13.37
C PHE A 120 27.35 -3.33 -14.69
N GLY A 121 27.43 -2.03 -14.91
CA GLY A 121 26.87 -1.37 -16.09
C GLY A 121 25.35 -1.09 -16.03
N THR A 122 24.64 -1.50 -14.95
CA THR A 122 23.24 -1.11 -14.76
C THR A 122 23.11 0.40 -14.70
N LYS A 123 22.15 0.95 -15.44
CA LYS A 123 21.83 2.38 -15.43
C LYS A 123 20.66 2.67 -14.53
N ILE A 124 20.79 3.72 -13.71
CA ILE A 124 19.74 4.20 -12.79
C ILE A 124 19.67 5.73 -12.85
N ASP A 125 18.57 6.29 -12.36
CA ASP A 125 18.36 7.73 -12.27
C ASP A 125 19.14 8.35 -11.10
N ALA A 126 19.59 9.60 -11.27
CA ALA A 126 20.05 10.41 -10.17
C ALA A 126 19.13 11.59 -9.92
N LEU A 127 19.03 11.97 -8.64
CA LEU A 127 18.48 13.25 -8.22
C LEU A 127 19.64 14.19 -7.87
N VAL A 128 19.60 15.40 -8.40
CA VAL A 128 20.64 16.41 -8.25
C VAL A 128 20.03 17.65 -7.61
N SER A 129 20.61 18.12 -6.52
CA SER A 129 20.14 19.29 -5.76
C SER A 129 21.28 20.24 -5.48
N THR A 130 21.06 21.56 -5.61
CA THR A 130 22.09 22.57 -5.32
C THR A 130 22.42 22.60 -3.82
N ILE A 131 23.72 22.87 -3.52
CA ILE A 131 24.17 23.07 -2.14
C ILE A 131 24.32 24.58 -1.86
N GLY A 132 24.68 25.35 -2.88
CA GLY A 132 24.96 26.75 -2.78
C GLY A 132 23.77 27.66 -3.14
N ASP A 133 24.09 28.84 -3.65
CA ASP A 133 23.16 29.92 -3.97
C ASP A 133 22.70 29.92 -5.44
N ALA A 134 22.91 28.82 -6.17
CA ALA A 134 22.45 28.70 -7.55
C ALA A 134 20.89 28.77 -7.59
N THR A 135 20.40 29.63 -8.48
CA THR A 135 18.98 29.93 -8.60
C THR A 135 18.24 28.98 -9.53
N SER A 136 18.96 28.32 -10.46
CA SER A 136 18.39 27.31 -11.36
C SER A 136 19.47 26.40 -11.91
N LEU A 137 19.17 25.12 -12.08
CA LEU A 137 20.00 24.11 -12.74
C LEU A 137 19.56 23.86 -14.20
N GLN A 138 18.64 24.66 -14.73
CA GLN A 138 18.07 24.47 -16.08
C GLN A 138 19.16 24.55 -17.17
N GLY A 139 19.13 23.55 -18.07
CA GLY A 139 20.12 23.43 -19.17
C GLY A 139 21.49 22.95 -18.75
N GLY A 140 21.69 22.69 -17.44
CA GLY A 140 22.97 22.23 -16.92
C GLY A 140 23.22 20.75 -17.22
N THR A 141 24.51 20.40 -17.18
CA THR A 141 25.02 19.03 -17.31
C THR A 141 25.84 18.69 -16.08
N LEU A 142 25.53 17.57 -15.43
CA LEU A 142 26.28 16.99 -14.32
C LEU A 142 27.60 16.42 -14.87
N LEU A 143 28.72 16.86 -14.33
CA LEU A 143 30.02 16.24 -14.58
C LEU A 143 30.17 14.95 -13.82
N LEU A 144 31.12 14.10 -14.28
CA LEU A 144 31.39 12.80 -13.68
C LEU A 144 31.57 12.91 -12.15
N SER A 145 30.68 12.31 -11.43
CA SER A 145 30.56 12.42 -9.97
C SER A 145 30.49 11.03 -9.34
N PRO A 146 31.43 10.67 -8.47
CA PRO A 146 31.40 9.37 -7.78
C PRO A 146 30.29 9.36 -6.71
N LEU A 147 29.49 8.31 -6.70
CA LEU A 147 28.46 8.05 -5.70
C LEU A 147 28.92 6.99 -4.71
N LYS A 148 28.83 7.30 -3.42
CA LYS A 148 29.30 6.48 -2.32
C LYS A 148 28.14 5.91 -1.53
N GLY A 149 28.31 4.68 -1.04
CA GLY A 149 27.45 4.10 -0.05
C GLY A 149 27.77 4.59 1.37
N PRO A 150 27.00 4.13 2.38
CA PRO A 150 27.24 4.46 3.80
C PRO A 150 28.59 4.02 4.34
N ASP A 151 29.22 3.02 3.71
CA ASP A 151 30.55 2.51 4.02
C ASP A 151 31.69 3.36 3.44
N GLY A 152 31.36 4.45 2.70
CA GLY A 152 32.31 5.36 2.07
C GLY A 152 32.90 4.86 0.73
N ASN A 153 32.57 3.63 0.31
CA ASN A 153 33.03 3.09 -0.97
C ASN A 153 32.22 3.67 -2.14
N VAL A 154 32.88 3.80 -3.30
CA VAL A 154 32.21 4.21 -4.54
C VAL A 154 31.56 2.97 -5.17
N TYR A 155 30.25 3.06 -5.46
CA TYR A 155 29.48 2.02 -6.10
C TYR A 155 29.00 2.38 -7.51
N ALA A 156 28.87 3.68 -7.80
CA ALA A 156 28.39 4.14 -9.09
C ALA A 156 28.99 5.49 -9.46
N LEU A 157 28.94 5.81 -10.75
CA LEU A 157 29.34 7.09 -11.30
C LEU A 157 28.14 7.78 -11.94
N ALA A 158 27.92 9.06 -11.62
CA ALA A 158 26.82 9.85 -12.15
C ALA A 158 27.34 10.89 -13.16
N GLN A 159 26.73 11.00 -14.33
CA GLN A 159 27.01 12.01 -15.35
C GLN A 159 25.81 12.17 -16.29
N GLY A 160 25.57 13.37 -16.79
CA GLY A 160 24.59 13.57 -17.85
C GLY A 160 23.83 14.90 -17.79
N PRO A 161 22.98 15.17 -18.78
CA PRO A 161 22.14 16.37 -18.81
C PRO A 161 21.06 16.31 -17.76
N LEU A 162 20.76 17.47 -17.14
CA LEU A 162 19.70 17.58 -16.14
C LEU A 162 18.35 17.82 -16.81
N SER A 163 17.35 17.04 -16.38
CA SER A 163 15.95 17.28 -16.65
C SER A 163 15.29 17.93 -15.44
N ILE A 164 14.76 19.12 -15.59
CA ILE A 164 14.13 19.88 -14.50
C ILE A 164 12.63 19.97 -14.75
N GLY A 165 11.83 19.63 -13.74
CA GLY A 165 10.36 19.74 -13.79
C GLY A 165 9.83 21.16 -13.57
N GLY A 166 10.70 22.16 -13.39
CA GLY A 166 10.36 23.54 -13.09
C GLY A 166 11.07 24.53 -14.00
N PHE A 167 10.54 25.74 -14.11
CA PHE A 167 11.20 26.86 -14.79
C PHE A 167 11.00 28.16 -14.00
N ILE A 168 11.94 29.07 -14.20
CA ILE A 168 11.81 30.46 -13.81
C ILE A 168 11.68 31.26 -15.12
N GLY A 169 10.60 31.98 -15.28
CA GLY A 169 10.38 32.87 -16.41
C GLY A 169 9.83 34.21 -15.92
N GLY A 170 10.26 35.31 -16.54
CA GLY A 170 9.76 36.64 -16.20
C GLY A 170 10.25 37.68 -17.17
N GLY A 171 9.46 38.73 -17.36
CA GLY A 171 9.78 39.92 -18.14
C GLY A 171 9.06 41.12 -17.55
N GLY A 172 9.64 42.33 -17.64
CA GLY A 172 8.97 43.55 -17.18
C GLY A 172 8.78 43.68 -15.67
N GLY A 173 9.66 43.07 -14.84
CA GLY A 173 9.61 43.20 -13.37
C GLY A 173 8.77 42.13 -12.66
N THR A 174 8.15 41.17 -13.37
CA THR A 174 7.38 40.09 -12.80
C THR A 174 8.09 38.75 -13.02
N THR A 175 8.48 38.05 -11.94
CA THR A 175 9.09 36.72 -12.01
C THR A 175 8.02 35.67 -11.73
N VAL A 176 7.81 34.74 -12.65
CA VAL A 176 6.94 33.56 -12.47
C VAL A 176 7.84 32.34 -12.28
N GLN A 177 7.79 31.75 -11.10
CA GLN A 177 8.47 30.51 -10.78
C GLN A 177 7.43 29.38 -10.73
N LYS A 178 7.68 28.31 -11.49
CA LYS A 178 6.88 27.09 -11.44
C LYS A 178 7.77 25.92 -11.01
N ASN A 179 7.41 25.28 -9.91
CA ASN A 179 8.17 24.19 -9.26
C ASN A 179 9.56 24.63 -8.74
N HIS A 180 10.42 23.66 -8.37
CA HIS A 180 11.74 23.90 -7.80
C HIS A 180 12.83 23.78 -8.87
N PRO A 181 13.35 24.89 -9.41
CA PRO A 181 14.37 24.87 -10.47
C PRO A 181 15.76 24.50 -9.95
N THR A 182 15.95 24.43 -8.63
CA THR A 182 17.21 24.08 -7.96
C THR A 182 17.41 22.57 -7.77
N THR A 183 16.43 21.76 -8.21
CA THR A 183 16.50 20.29 -8.17
C THR A 183 16.17 19.75 -9.55
N GLY A 184 16.93 18.75 -10.01
CA GLY A 184 16.71 18.09 -11.29
C GLY A 184 17.02 16.60 -11.23
N LYS A 185 16.58 15.86 -12.24
CA LYS A 185 16.93 14.46 -12.44
C LYS A 185 17.91 14.32 -13.60
N VAL A 186 18.80 13.33 -13.50
CA VAL A 186 19.60 12.83 -14.61
C VAL A 186 19.09 11.42 -14.94
N PRO A 187 18.18 11.30 -15.92
CA PRO A 187 17.61 10.00 -16.29
C PRO A 187 18.70 9.08 -16.82
N GLU A 188 18.76 7.84 -16.32
CA GLU A 188 19.76 6.82 -16.69
C GLU A 188 21.21 7.33 -16.63
N GLY A 189 21.47 8.41 -15.90
CA GLY A 189 22.78 9.06 -15.85
C GLY A 189 23.74 8.47 -14.82
N VAL A 190 23.31 7.48 -14.05
CA VAL A 190 24.17 6.79 -13.08
C VAL A 190 24.48 5.39 -13.62
N ILE A 191 25.75 5.06 -13.68
CA ILE A 191 26.23 3.72 -14.07
C ILE A 191 26.81 3.04 -12.84
N VAL A 192 26.36 1.83 -12.57
CA VAL A 192 26.87 0.99 -11.48
C VAL A 192 28.23 0.42 -11.85
N GLU A 193 29.24 0.72 -11.04
CA GLU A 193 30.63 0.29 -11.24
C GLU A 193 31.04 -0.85 -10.30
N LYS A 194 30.31 -1.04 -9.20
CA LYS A 194 30.60 -2.09 -8.23
C LYS A 194 29.31 -2.72 -7.76
N GLU A 195 29.25 -4.05 -7.86
CA GLU A 195 28.17 -4.85 -7.31
C GLU A 195 28.23 -4.88 -5.78
N ILE A 196 27.07 -4.90 -5.13
CA ILE A 196 27.00 -5.19 -3.69
C ILE A 196 26.99 -6.72 -3.54
N PRO A 197 27.93 -7.30 -2.78
CA PRO A 197 27.91 -8.73 -2.50
C PRO A 197 26.58 -9.09 -1.86
N PHE A 198 25.87 -10.01 -2.44
CA PHE A 198 24.61 -10.52 -1.95
C PHE A 198 24.74 -12.01 -1.63
N ILE A 199 24.35 -12.38 -0.43
CA ILE A 199 24.25 -13.78 0.01
C ILE A 199 22.81 -14.00 0.43
N LEU A 200 22.12 -14.90 -0.24
CA LEU A 200 20.76 -15.34 0.10
C LEU A 200 20.86 -16.23 1.34
N GLY A 201 20.40 -15.70 2.48
CA GLY A 201 20.44 -16.45 3.73
C GLY A 201 21.86 -16.82 4.21
N ASN A 202 21.94 -17.80 5.08
CA ASN A 202 23.22 -18.35 5.60
C ASN A 202 23.66 -19.63 4.88
N GLY A 203 23.14 -19.90 3.69
CA GLY A 203 23.33 -21.19 2.98
C GLY A 203 22.45 -22.33 3.48
N SER A 204 21.82 -22.22 4.64
CA SER A 204 20.89 -23.21 5.20
C SER A 204 19.51 -22.65 5.53
N GLU A 205 19.41 -21.34 5.74
CA GLU A 205 18.19 -20.66 6.14
C GLU A 205 18.03 -19.33 5.42
N ILE A 206 16.78 -18.97 5.09
CA ILE A 206 16.38 -17.68 4.53
C ILE A 206 15.37 -17.06 5.48
N LYS A 207 15.47 -15.75 5.75
CA LYS A 207 14.43 -15.04 6.50
C LYS A 207 13.51 -14.29 5.55
N ILE A 208 12.23 -14.32 5.88
CA ILE A 208 11.17 -13.62 5.17
C ILE A 208 10.61 -12.59 6.12
N PHE A 209 10.57 -11.32 5.69
CA PHE A 209 10.12 -10.19 6.49
C PHE A 209 8.81 -9.66 5.96
N LEU A 210 7.77 -9.63 6.80
CA LEU A 210 6.52 -8.99 6.45
C LEU A 210 6.73 -7.46 6.37
N ARG A 211 6.16 -6.82 5.37
CA ARG A 211 6.16 -5.36 5.25
C ARG A 211 5.37 -4.68 6.37
N ARG A 212 4.36 -5.36 6.89
CA ARG A 212 3.56 -4.93 8.04
C ARG A 212 3.52 -6.04 9.07
N PRO A 213 4.10 -5.83 10.26
CA PRO A 213 4.09 -6.83 11.33
C PRO A 213 2.65 -7.17 11.75
N ASP A 214 2.31 -8.46 11.72
CA ASP A 214 1.01 -8.97 12.18
C ASP A 214 1.11 -10.45 12.55
N PHE A 215 0.66 -10.81 13.76
CA PHE A 215 0.76 -12.17 14.28
C PHE A 215 -0.10 -13.18 13.49
N THR A 216 -1.29 -12.78 13.09
CA THR A 216 -2.21 -13.64 12.34
C THR A 216 -1.64 -13.94 10.95
N THR A 217 -1.20 -12.89 10.25
CA THR A 217 -0.63 -13.01 8.91
C THR A 217 0.66 -13.84 8.89
N VAL A 218 1.56 -13.66 9.88
CA VAL A 218 2.78 -14.48 10.01
C VAL A 218 2.43 -15.96 10.21
N THR A 219 1.44 -16.25 11.06
CA THR A 219 1.02 -17.62 11.34
C THR A 219 0.41 -18.28 10.10
N GLU A 220 -0.51 -17.60 9.42
CA GLU A 220 -1.13 -18.11 8.19
C GLU A 220 -0.10 -18.29 7.06
N MET A 221 0.83 -17.34 6.91
CA MET A 221 1.90 -17.43 5.93
C MET A 221 2.84 -18.61 6.22
N THR A 222 3.24 -18.80 7.48
CA THR A 222 4.04 -19.96 7.90
C THR A 222 3.34 -21.27 7.57
N LYS A 223 2.04 -21.37 7.88
CA LYS A 223 1.24 -22.53 7.60
C LYS A 223 1.15 -22.81 6.10
N LYS A 224 0.89 -21.78 5.29
CA LYS A 224 0.82 -21.92 3.83
C LYS A 224 2.15 -22.36 3.19
N ILE A 225 3.27 -21.85 3.67
CA ILE A 225 4.59 -22.28 3.20
C ILE A 225 4.83 -23.76 3.56
N ASN A 226 4.51 -24.17 4.79
CA ASN A 226 4.68 -25.56 5.23
C ASN A 226 3.74 -26.53 4.50
N GLU A 227 2.48 -26.11 4.25
CA GLU A 227 1.53 -26.89 3.43
C GLU A 227 2.07 -27.08 2.00
N ALA A 228 2.61 -26.02 1.37
CA ALA A 228 3.13 -26.07 0.01
C ALA A 228 4.41 -26.90 -0.14
N LEU A 229 5.26 -26.91 0.90
CA LEU A 229 6.50 -27.70 0.95
C LEU A 229 6.30 -29.11 1.52
N ASN A 230 5.08 -29.47 1.97
CA ASN A 230 4.72 -30.74 2.59
C ASN A 230 5.57 -31.13 3.83
N PHE A 231 6.20 -30.16 4.49
CA PHE A 231 6.98 -30.35 5.71
C PHE A 231 7.17 -29.03 6.48
N GLU A 232 7.56 -29.08 7.77
CA GLU A 232 7.76 -27.92 8.63
C GLU A 232 9.13 -27.25 8.39
N TYR A 233 9.32 -26.61 7.24
CA TYR A 233 10.52 -25.84 6.92
C TYR A 233 10.44 -24.38 7.37
N ALA A 234 9.24 -23.82 7.44
CA ALA A 234 9.03 -22.46 7.90
C ALA A 234 8.65 -22.43 9.38
N SER A 235 9.20 -21.49 10.13
CA SER A 235 8.86 -21.22 11.54
C SER A 235 8.82 -19.72 11.81
N PRO A 236 7.81 -19.19 12.53
CA PRO A 236 7.75 -17.78 12.88
C PRO A 236 8.84 -17.45 13.91
N ILE A 237 9.50 -16.32 13.77
CA ILE A 237 10.46 -15.77 14.72
C ILE A 237 9.75 -14.74 15.61
N ASP A 238 9.04 -13.82 14.98
CA ASP A 238 8.31 -12.73 15.58
C ASP A 238 7.16 -12.29 14.62
N PRO A 239 6.31 -11.30 14.96
CA PRO A 239 5.19 -10.89 14.10
C PRO A 239 5.60 -10.29 12.76
N SER A 240 6.89 -10.05 12.53
CA SER A 240 7.43 -9.49 11.30
C SER A 240 8.31 -10.46 10.51
N ALA A 241 8.75 -11.56 11.10
CA ALA A 241 9.79 -12.40 10.54
C ALA A 241 9.47 -13.91 10.61
N ILE A 242 9.73 -14.60 9.52
CA ILE A 242 9.65 -16.05 9.39
C ILE A 242 11.04 -16.57 9.01
N ARG A 243 11.47 -17.63 9.66
CA ARG A 243 12.65 -18.41 9.31
C ARG A 243 12.22 -19.54 8.39
N LEU A 244 12.85 -19.65 7.25
CA LEU A 244 12.66 -20.72 6.28
C LEU A 244 13.97 -21.52 6.17
N LYS A 245 13.96 -22.79 6.54
CA LYS A 245 15.05 -23.73 6.27
C LYS A 245 14.97 -24.15 4.80
N ILE A 246 16.13 -24.19 4.15
CA ILE A 246 16.19 -24.61 2.74
C ILE A 246 16.04 -26.13 2.67
N PRO A 247 15.00 -26.67 1.97
CA PRO A 247 14.88 -28.11 1.74
C PRO A 247 16.06 -28.64 0.93
N GLN A 248 16.45 -29.89 1.13
CA GLN A 248 17.56 -30.52 0.37
C GLN A 248 17.36 -30.47 -1.15
N ASP A 249 16.12 -30.59 -1.62
CA ASP A 249 15.76 -30.50 -3.05
C ASP A 249 16.02 -29.12 -3.67
N TYR A 250 16.17 -28.09 -2.83
CA TYR A 250 16.42 -26.70 -3.20
C TYR A 250 17.82 -26.20 -2.82
N GLU A 251 18.73 -27.08 -2.38
CA GLU A 251 20.14 -26.72 -2.16
C GLU A 251 20.76 -26.23 -3.48
N ASN A 252 21.40 -25.05 -3.46
CA ASN A 252 21.91 -24.32 -4.62
C ASN A 252 20.84 -23.93 -5.66
N LYS A 253 19.56 -23.92 -5.26
CA LYS A 253 18.41 -23.49 -6.07
C LYS A 253 17.51 -22.53 -5.29
N GLU A 254 18.11 -21.67 -4.49
CA GLU A 254 17.39 -20.75 -3.59
C GLU A 254 16.46 -19.81 -4.37
N VAL A 255 16.86 -19.43 -5.59
CA VAL A 255 16.03 -18.57 -6.45
C VAL A 255 14.75 -19.29 -6.88
N GLU A 256 14.82 -20.60 -7.18
CA GLU A 256 13.63 -21.39 -7.52
C GLU A 256 12.70 -21.53 -6.30
N LEU A 257 13.27 -21.80 -5.12
CA LEU A 257 12.52 -21.85 -3.86
C LEU A 257 11.80 -20.54 -3.57
N ILE A 258 12.50 -19.41 -3.68
CA ILE A 258 11.92 -18.08 -3.46
C ILE A 258 10.80 -17.82 -4.47
N THR A 259 11.03 -18.08 -5.75
CA THR A 259 10.02 -17.90 -6.80
C THR A 259 8.76 -18.71 -6.52
N PHE A 260 8.91 -19.96 -6.05
CA PHE A 260 7.78 -20.80 -5.65
C PHE A 260 7.00 -20.19 -4.46
N ILE A 261 7.72 -19.76 -3.43
CA ILE A 261 7.11 -19.19 -2.22
C ILE A 261 6.45 -17.84 -2.52
N GLU A 262 7.07 -16.97 -3.30
CA GLU A 262 6.52 -15.67 -3.69
C GLU A 262 5.16 -15.77 -4.38
N GLY A 263 4.92 -16.88 -5.07
CA GLY A 263 3.66 -17.15 -5.78
C GLY A 263 2.52 -17.64 -4.88
N LEU A 264 2.77 -17.98 -3.61
CA LEU A 264 1.75 -18.50 -2.70
C LEU A 264 0.79 -17.40 -2.26
N ASP A 265 -0.50 -17.72 -2.26
CA ASP A 265 -1.57 -16.85 -1.79
C ASP A 265 -1.82 -17.03 -0.28
N VAL A 266 -1.82 -15.94 0.46
CA VAL A 266 -1.99 -15.90 1.92
C VAL A 266 -3.12 -14.95 2.30
N PRO A 267 -4.06 -15.37 3.16
CA PRO A 267 -5.05 -14.45 3.71
C PRO A 267 -4.38 -13.45 4.65
N VAL A 268 -4.48 -12.16 4.33
CA VAL A 268 -3.89 -11.08 5.11
C VAL A 268 -4.92 -10.49 6.07
N ASP A 269 -4.56 -10.37 7.35
CA ASP A 269 -5.40 -9.65 8.31
C ASP A 269 -5.03 -8.16 8.32
N LEU A 270 -5.85 -7.37 7.63
CA LEU A 270 -5.67 -5.92 7.58
C LEU A 270 -6.47 -5.27 8.71
N PRO A 271 -5.85 -4.36 9.50
CA PRO A 271 -6.57 -3.60 10.50
C PRO A 271 -7.64 -2.71 9.85
N ALA A 272 -8.77 -2.55 10.52
CA ALA A 272 -9.78 -1.61 10.11
C ALA A 272 -9.19 -0.19 10.05
N ARG A 273 -9.30 0.50 8.91
CA ARG A 273 -8.69 1.81 8.68
C ARG A 273 -9.66 2.78 8.03
N VAL A 274 -9.56 4.03 8.43
CA VAL A 274 -10.22 5.17 7.80
C VAL A 274 -9.14 6.19 7.43
N VAL A 275 -9.06 6.55 6.16
CA VAL A 275 -8.11 7.55 5.64
C VAL A 275 -8.90 8.76 5.18
N ILE A 276 -8.49 9.95 5.62
CA ILE A 276 -9.14 11.21 5.29
C ILE A 276 -8.11 12.17 4.70
N ASN A 277 -8.42 12.68 3.52
CA ASN A 277 -7.65 13.77 2.94
C ASN A 277 -8.31 15.12 3.31
N GLU A 278 -7.63 15.90 4.16
CA GLU A 278 -8.17 17.18 4.64
C GLU A 278 -8.33 18.21 3.52
N ARG A 279 -7.45 18.22 2.54
CA ARG A 279 -7.46 19.19 1.44
C ARG A 279 -8.60 18.95 0.45
N THR A 280 -8.91 17.68 0.18
CA THR A 280 -9.94 17.31 -0.82
C THR A 280 -11.27 16.89 -0.21
N GLY A 281 -11.32 16.66 1.13
CA GLY A 281 -12.47 16.11 1.81
C GLY A 281 -12.77 14.64 1.48
N THR A 282 -11.84 13.94 0.83
CA THR A 282 -12.02 12.53 0.47
C THR A 282 -11.89 11.64 1.70
N VAL A 283 -12.86 10.75 1.92
CA VAL A 283 -12.84 9.75 3.00
C VAL A 283 -12.84 8.35 2.39
N VAL A 284 -11.83 7.57 2.72
CA VAL A 284 -11.70 6.15 2.34
C VAL A 284 -11.92 5.29 3.57
N ILE A 285 -12.86 4.36 3.50
CA ILE A 285 -13.30 3.53 4.61
C ILE A 285 -13.05 2.07 4.26
N GLY A 286 -12.30 1.37 5.11
CA GLY A 286 -12.09 -0.07 4.98
C GLY A 286 -13.36 -0.87 5.35
N ASP A 287 -13.53 -2.05 4.78
CA ASP A 287 -14.69 -2.94 4.96
C ASP A 287 -14.85 -3.46 6.41
N LYS A 288 -13.74 -3.60 7.13
CA LYS A 288 -13.72 -4.09 8.53
C LYS A 288 -14.05 -2.99 9.56
N VAL A 289 -14.29 -1.76 9.13
CA VAL A 289 -14.59 -0.64 10.05
C VAL A 289 -15.96 -0.84 10.69
N ARG A 290 -16.00 -0.80 12.02
CA ARG A 290 -17.24 -0.93 12.81
C ARG A 290 -17.38 0.25 13.75
N ILE A 291 -18.63 0.64 14.03
CA ILE A 291 -18.97 1.68 14.98
C ILE A 291 -19.83 1.07 16.08
N SER A 292 -19.46 1.38 17.32
CA SER A 292 -20.28 1.05 18.50
C SER A 292 -21.36 2.11 18.72
N PRO A 293 -22.50 1.78 19.38
CA PRO A 293 -23.52 2.75 19.73
C PRO A 293 -22.93 3.96 20.48
N VAL A 294 -23.27 5.16 20.03
CA VAL A 294 -22.72 6.42 20.55
C VAL A 294 -23.61 7.58 20.19
N ALA A 295 -23.68 8.60 21.06
CA ALA A 295 -24.29 9.89 20.76
C ALA A 295 -23.20 10.96 20.78
N ILE A 296 -23.16 11.79 19.74
CA ILE A 296 -22.22 12.91 19.60
C ILE A 296 -22.99 14.16 19.24
N ALA A 297 -22.67 15.25 19.92
CA ALA A 297 -23.09 16.59 19.56
C ALA A 297 -21.87 17.38 19.07
N HIS A 298 -21.92 17.94 17.86
CA HIS A 298 -20.89 18.78 17.29
C HIS A 298 -21.51 20.00 16.60
N GLY A 299 -21.26 21.21 17.14
CA GLY A 299 -21.92 22.41 16.66
C GLY A 299 -23.45 22.31 16.80
N GLY A 300 -24.20 22.52 15.73
CA GLY A 300 -25.67 22.37 15.69
C GLY A 300 -26.17 20.97 15.30
N LEU A 301 -25.25 19.98 15.15
CA LEU A 301 -25.58 18.61 14.74
C LEU A 301 -25.53 17.66 15.92
N THR A 302 -26.57 16.84 16.08
CA THR A 302 -26.59 15.71 17.02
C THR A 302 -26.67 14.42 16.23
N ILE A 303 -25.69 13.54 16.45
CA ILE A 303 -25.57 12.23 15.79
C ILE A 303 -25.77 11.18 16.86
N GLU A 304 -26.76 10.33 16.70
CA GLU A 304 -27.03 9.23 17.61
C GLU A 304 -27.00 7.90 16.80
N VAL A 305 -26.11 7.00 17.19
CA VAL A 305 -26.00 5.64 16.64
C VAL A 305 -26.58 4.68 17.66
N LYS A 306 -27.72 4.06 17.35
CA LYS A 306 -28.39 3.07 18.20
C LYS A 306 -28.39 1.71 17.52
N THR A 307 -28.31 0.65 18.32
CA THR A 307 -28.52 -0.73 17.85
C THR A 307 -29.82 -1.24 18.46
N GLU A 308 -30.84 -1.48 17.66
CA GLU A 308 -32.07 -2.14 18.06
C GLU A 308 -32.02 -3.61 17.68
N PHE A 309 -32.47 -4.47 18.59
CA PHE A 309 -32.59 -5.91 18.32
C PHE A 309 -34.02 -6.20 17.87
N GLN A 310 -34.19 -6.54 16.59
CA GLN A 310 -35.50 -7.03 16.11
C GLN A 310 -35.63 -8.52 16.43
N VAL A 311 -36.57 -8.85 17.31
CA VAL A 311 -36.91 -10.24 17.64
C VAL A 311 -38.01 -10.68 16.70
N SER A 312 -37.67 -11.52 15.71
CA SER A 312 -38.68 -12.19 14.90
C SER A 312 -39.17 -13.39 15.65
N GLN A 313 -40.32 -13.24 16.33
CA GLN A 313 -41.00 -14.36 16.96
C GLN A 313 -41.89 -15.07 15.94
N PRO A 314 -41.84 -16.42 15.89
CA PRO A 314 -42.81 -17.20 15.09
C PRO A 314 -44.23 -16.91 15.56
N PRO A 315 -45.21 -16.86 14.67
CA PRO A 315 -46.61 -16.71 15.07
C PRO A 315 -47.07 -17.91 15.94
N SER A 316 -48.06 -17.69 16.77
CA SER A 316 -48.53 -18.63 17.83
C SER A 316 -48.94 -20.02 17.34
N PHE A 317 -48.98 -20.27 16.04
CA PHE A 317 -49.29 -21.57 15.41
C PHE A 317 -48.17 -22.09 14.52
N ALA A 318 -46.89 -21.63 14.73
CA ALA A 318 -45.76 -22.13 13.98
C ALA A 318 -45.38 -23.56 14.39
N PRO A 319 -44.85 -24.41 13.47
CA PRO A 319 -44.36 -25.75 13.81
C PRO A 319 -43.27 -25.70 14.89
N GLU A 320 -43.15 -26.75 15.71
CA GLU A 320 -42.16 -26.87 16.81
C GLU A 320 -40.68 -26.65 16.39
N SER A 321 -40.39 -26.70 15.09
CA SER A 321 -39.08 -26.46 14.53
C SER A 321 -38.74 -24.97 14.29
N ALA A 322 -39.70 -24.05 14.50
CA ALA A 322 -39.50 -22.63 14.28
C ALA A 322 -38.69 -22.01 15.45
N LYS A 323 -37.48 -21.51 15.13
CA LYS A 323 -36.60 -20.87 16.11
C LYS A 323 -36.75 -19.36 16.07
N THR A 324 -36.77 -18.74 17.24
CA THR A 324 -36.65 -17.27 17.38
C THR A 324 -35.29 -16.84 16.90
N VAL A 325 -35.24 -15.95 15.91
CA VAL A 325 -34.01 -15.36 15.39
C VAL A 325 -33.92 -13.90 15.85
N VAL A 326 -32.87 -13.57 16.57
CA VAL A 326 -32.58 -12.20 16.99
C VAL A 326 -31.56 -11.64 16.00
N THR A 327 -31.97 -10.66 15.21
CA THR A 327 -31.11 -9.94 14.31
C THR A 327 -30.84 -8.53 14.86
N PRO A 328 -29.57 -8.12 15.03
CA PRO A 328 -29.27 -6.75 15.42
C PRO A 328 -29.61 -5.79 14.26
N LYS A 329 -30.39 -4.77 14.56
CA LYS A 329 -30.70 -3.66 13.66
C LYS A 329 -30.09 -2.40 14.28
N THR A 330 -29.18 -1.74 13.58
CA THR A 330 -28.53 -0.53 14.06
C THR A 330 -29.05 0.66 13.27
N ASP A 331 -29.64 1.64 13.95
CA ASP A 331 -30.19 2.86 13.34
C ASP A 331 -29.32 4.07 13.70
N VAL A 332 -29.19 5.05 12.78
CA VAL A 332 -28.59 6.36 13.05
C VAL A 332 -29.68 7.43 12.96
N ASP A 333 -29.84 8.15 14.03
CA ASP A 333 -30.65 9.36 14.07
C ASP A 333 -29.70 10.58 14.03
N VAL A 334 -29.77 11.36 12.96
CA VAL A 334 -29.05 12.64 12.85
C VAL A 334 -30.09 13.75 12.82
N LYS A 335 -30.18 14.54 13.89
CA LYS A 335 -31.13 15.66 14.02
C LYS A 335 -30.44 16.97 13.76
N GLU A 336 -30.78 17.62 12.66
CA GLU A 336 -30.74 19.08 12.52
C GLU A 336 -32.10 19.62 12.93
N GLN A 337 -32.16 20.80 13.52
CA GLN A 337 -33.42 21.36 14.05
C GLN A 337 -34.59 21.47 13.05
N LYS A 338 -34.41 21.06 11.78
CA LYS A 338 -35.46 20.97 10.73
C LYS A 338 -35.09 20.00 9.61
N ALA A 339 -35.09 18.68 9.81
CA ALA A 339 -35.13 17.74 8.68
C ALA A 339 -35.69 16.36 9.08
N SER A 340 -36.49 15.74 8.20
CA SER A 340 -37.13 14.45 8.40
C SER A 340 -36.19 13.30 8.10
N LEU A 341 -36.22 12.27 8.94
CA LEU A 341 -35.40 11.08 8.95
C LEU A 341 -35.81 10.04 7.89
N LYS A 342 -34.83 9.34 7.35
CA LYS A 342 -34.99 8.10 6.60
C LYS A 342 -34.31 6.93 7.32
N GLU A 343 -35.08 5.89 7.57
CA GLU A 343 -34.68 4.68 8.28
C GLU A 343 -33.69 3.84 7.47
N VAL A 344 -32.53 3.48 8.02
CA VAL A 344 -31.52 2.63 7.38
C VAL A 344 -31.02 1.57 8.36
N SER A 345 -31.08 0.31 7.98
CA SER A 345 -30.68 -0.83 8.81
C SER A 345 -29.22 -1.20 8.64
N GLY A 346 -28.46 -1.36 9.74
CA GLY A 346 -27.09 -1.84 9.77
C GLY A 346 -26.06 -0.78 9.37
N ILE A 347 -25.77 0.19 10.26
CA ILE A 347 -24.98 1.36 9.89
C ILE A 347 -23.50 1.05 9.77
N THR A 348 -23.03 1.21 8.55
CA THR A 348 -21.60 1.32 8.25
C THR A 348 -21.15 2.78 8.45
N LEU A 349 -19.87 3.00 8.76
CA LEU A 349 -19.29 4.35 8.80
C LEU A 349 -19.59 5.12 7.50
N GLY A 350 -19.63 4.42 6.36
CA GLY A 350 -19.97 5.02 5.07
C GLY A 350 -21.35 5.65 5.00
N GLU A 351 -22.32 5.13 5.75
CA GLU A 351 -23.67 5.71 5.83
C GLU A 351 -23.70 6.98 6.67
N ILE A 352 -22.97 6.99 7.79
CA ILE A 352 -22.80 8.21 8.59
C ILE A 352 -22.15 9.31 7.77
N VAL A 353 -21.05 8.99 7.07
CA VAL A 353 -20.36 9.96 6.21
C VAL A 353 -21.26 10.47 5.09
N ARG A 354 -22.07 9.60 4.48
CA ARG A 354 -23.05 10.02 3.46
C ARG A 354 -24.14 10.92 4.04
N ALA A 355 -24.66 10.60 5.22
CA ALA A 355 -25.67 11.40 5.90
C ALA A 355 -25.11 12.78 6.27
N LEU A 356 -23.89 12.86 6.81
CA LEU A 356 -23.21 14.12 7.13
C LEU A 356 -22.94 14.96 5.88
N ASN A 357 -22.47 14.34 4.80
CA ASN A 357 -22.27 15.04 3.52
C ASN A 357 -23.59 15.56 2.94
N ALA A 358 -24.71 14.82 3.09
CA ALA A 358 -26.02 15.26 2.64
C ALA A 358 -26.54 16.48 3.42
N LEU A 359 -26.09 16.65 4.68
CA LEU A 359 -26.36 17.80 5.53
C LEU A 359 -25.43 19.00 5.26
N GLY A 360 -24.48 18.86 4.32
CA GLY A 360 -23.56 19.92 3.95
C GLY A 360 -22.44 20.19 4.97
N THR A 361 -22.07 19.19 5.77
CA THR A 361 -20.94 19.31 6.72
C THR A 361 -19.64 19.58 5.99
N THR A 362 -18.79 20.45 6.56
CA THR A 362 -17.48 20.72 5.97
C THR A 362 -16.52 19.53 6.21
N PRO A 363 -15.47 19.35 5.37
CA PRO A 363 -14.46 18.32 5.61
C PRO A 363 -13.82 18.40 6.99
N ARG A 364 -13.63 19.60 7.53
CA ARG A 364 -13.08 19.81 8.87
C ARG A 364 -14.01 19.32 9.98
N ASP A 365 -15.32 19.60 9.87
CA ASP A 365 -16.30 19.13 10.85
C ASP A 365 -16.38 17.60 10.83
N LEU A 366 -16.30 16.99 9.63
CA LEU A 366 -16.30 15.56 9.47
C LEU A 366 -15.07 14.91 10.13
N ILE A 367 -13.88 15.51 9.97
CA ILE A 367 -12.66 15.08 10.65
C ILE A 367 -12.84 15.17 12.16
N SER A 368 -13.35 16.30 12.67
CA SER A 368 -13.58 16.53 14.10
C SER A 368 -14.56 15.52 14.70
N ILE A 369 -15.63 15.19 13.99
CA ILE A 369 -16.62 14.17 14.39
C ILE A 369 -15.96 12.79 14.43
N LEU A 370 -15.19 12.40 13.40
CA LEU A 370 -14.52 11.11 13.36
C LEU A 370 -13.43 10.97 14.43
N GLN A 371 -12.71 12.05 14.73
CA GLN A 371 -11.76 12.11 15.85
C GLN A 371 -12.47 11.95 17.19
N ALA A 372 -13.61 12.62 17.39
CA ALA A 372 -14.43 12.48 18.60
C ALA A 372 -14.95 11.04 18.75
N LEU A 373 -15.45 10.42 17.67
CA LEU A 373 -15.84 9.00 17.63
C LEU A 373 -14.69 8.07 18.00
N LYS A 374 -13.48 8.37 17.53
CA LYS A 374 -12.28 7.61 17.86
C LYS A 374 -11.89 7.79 19.33
N ALA A 375 -11.88 9.02 19.82
CA ALA A 375 -11.55 9.35 21.22
C ALA A 375 -12.56 8.74 22.20
N ALA A 376 -13.86 8.70 21.85
CA ALA A 376 -14.90 8.04 22.61
C ALA A 376 -14.81 6.49 22.56
N GLY A 377 -13.90 5.91 21.77
CA GLY A 377 -13.79 4.46 21.59
C GLY A 377 -14.92 3.84 20.76
N ALA A 378 -15.79 4.64 20.19
CA ALA A 378 -16.90 4.17 19.36
C ALA A 378 -16.46 3.74 17.96
N LEU A 379 -15.45 4.40 17.39
CA LEU A 379 -14.85 4.01 16.10
C LEU A 379 -13.74 2.99 16.32
N ARG A 380 -14.01 1.74 15.94
CA ARG A 380 -13.05 0.63 16.01
C ARG A 380 -12.25 0.55 14.72
N ALA A 381 -11.42 1.55 14.47
CA ALA A 381 -10.54 1.63 13.32
C ALA A 381 -9.33 2.55 13.62
N GLN A 382 -8.27 2.40 12.83
CA GLN A 382 -7.20 3.40 12.76
C GLN A 382 -7.68 4.58 11.93
N LEU A 383 -7.49 5.79 12.44
CA LEU A 383 -7.80 7.02 11.72
C LEU A 383 -6.49 7.65 11.25
N GLU A 384 -6.35 7.85 9.94
CA GLU A 384 -5.19 8.45 9.28
C GLU A 384 -5.63 9.69 8.51
N ILE A 385 -4.98 10.81 8.73
CA ILE A 385 -5.27 12.10 8.07
C ILE A 385 -4.09 12.42 7.16
N ILE A 386 -4.36 12.73 5.88
CA ILE A 386 -3.37 13.02 4.83
C ILE A 386 -3.67 14.32 4.10
#